data_c80c3095cf636adf4dddb73f79b8fcb9
#
_entry.id   c80c3095cf636adf4dddb73f79b8fcb9
#
_cell.length_a   1.000
_cell.length_b   1.000
_cell.length_c   1.000
_cell.angle_alpha   90.00
_cell.angle_beta   90.00
_cell.angle_gamma   90.00
#
_symmetry.space_group_name_H-M   'P 1'
#
loop_
_entity.id
_entity.type
_entity.pdbx_description
1 polymer ?
#
loop_
_entity_poly.entity_id
_entity_poly.type
_entity_poly.pdbx_seq_one_letter_code
_entity_poly.pdbx_strand_id
1 'polypeptide(L)'
;MISFPLLLACLFWAGLALFVFELFWFILEKKLALLKDLPQELLEETGIGFFISKFIMQLAFLVAVPAVAYSWFYVLVPFYGVRAGVGMAIFIFILGLVPFSVSVLMRIKLPLAFVLFQMAGHLIKMILVYGIIAYLYIL
;
A
#
# COMPACT_ATOMS: atom_id res chain seq x y z
N MET A 1 20.58 12.51 1.03
CA MET A 1 20.64 11.11 1.57
C MET A 1 19.78 11.03 2.82
N ILE A 2 18.94 10.01 2.93
CA ILE A 2 18.14 9.81 4.14
C ILE A 2 19.06 9.50 5.33
N SER A 3 18.81 10.13 6.47
CA SER A 3 19.50 9.78 7.71
C SER A 3 18.93 8.47 8.28
N PHE A 4 19.77 7.64 8.91
CA PHE A 4 19.32 6.39 9.51
C PHE A 4 18.22 6.58 10.57
N PRO A 5 18.28 7.60 11.45
CA PRO A 5 17.19 7.89 12.39
C PRO A 5 15.86 8.22 11.69
N LEU A 6 15.90 8.97 10.59
CA LEU A 6 14.69 9.30 9.83
C LEU A 6 14.08 8.06 9.15
N LEU A 7 14.92 7.18 8.60
CA LEU A 7 14.46 5.91 8.05
C LEU A 7 13.77 5.05 9.12
N LEU A 8 14.36 4.95 10.30
CA LEU A 8 13.76 4.22 11.43
C LEU A 8 12.42 4.85 11.86
N ALA A 9 12.34 6.18 11.92
CA ALA A 9 11.09 6.88 12.22
C ALA A 9 10.02 6.59 11.16
N CYS A 10 10.36 6.60 9.87
CA CYS A 10 9.45 6.24 8.78
C CYS A 10 8.97 4.79 8.91
N LEU A 11 9.89 3.85 9.14
CA LEU A 11 9.54 2.43 9.33
C LEU A 11 8.62 2.22 10.53
N PHE A 12 8.88 2.92 11.63
CA PHE A 12 8.08 2.79 12.85
C PHE A 12 6.68 3.40 12.66
N TRP A 13 6.58 4.68 12.33
CA TRP A 13 5.29 5.37 12.29
C TRP A 13 4.43 4.98 11.09
N ALA A 14 5.00 4.95 9.90
CA ALA A 14 4.27 4.52 8.72
C ALA A 14 4.01 3.01 8.73
N GLY A 15 4.93 2.21 9.26
CA GLY A 15 4.75 0.78 9.46
C GLY A 15 3.66 0.45 10.47
N LEU A 16 3.58 1.19 11.58
CA LEU A 16 2.52 1.03 12.58
C LEU A 16 1.13 1.37 11.98
N ALA A 17 1.04 2.49 11.27
CA ALA A 17 -0.19 2.89 10.60
C ALA A 17 -0.62 1.85 9.54
N LEU A 18 0.33 1.34 8.76
CA LEU A 18 0.10 0.26 7.80
C LEU A 18 -0.40 -1.01 8.49
N PHE A 19 0.20 -1.39 9.61
CA PHE A 19 -0.19 -2.59 10.37
C PHE A 19 -1.63 -2.50 10.87
N VAL A 20 -2.00 -1.38 11.48
CA VAL A 20 -3.37 -1.15 11.97
C VAL A 20 -4.37 -1.20 10.81
N PHE A 21 -4.03 -0.55 9.69
CA PHE A 21 -4.89 -0.58 8.51
C PHE A 21 -5.02 -1.98 7.91
N GLU A 22 -3.93 -2.74 7.82
CA GLU A 22 -3.95 -4.12 7.31
C GLU A 22 -4.79 -5.07 8.17
N LEU A 23 -4.74 -4.94 9.50
CA LEU A 23 -5.61 -5.70 10.39
C LEU A 23 -7.08 -5.41 10.11
N PHE A 24 -7.43 -4.12 10.03
CA PHE A 24 -8.80 -3.70 9.72
C PHE A 24 -9.25 -4.20 8.36
N TRP A 25 -8.41 -4.04 7.33
CA TRP A 25 -8.72 -4.44 5.96
C TRP A 25 -8.86 -5.95 5.81
N PHE A 26 -8.03 -6.72 6.49
CA PHE A 26 -8.09 -8.17 6.53
C PHE A 26 -9.40 -8.69 7.14
N ILE A 27 -9.85 -8.07 8.25
CA ILE A 27 -11.13 -8.39 8.87
C ILE A 27 -12.29 -8.05 7.92
N LEU A 28 -12.22 -6.90 7.26
CA LEU A 28 -13.24 -6.45 6.32
C LEU A 28 -13.31 -7.38 5.10
N GLU A 29 -12.18 -7.77 4.55
CA GLU A 29 -12.08 -8.71 3.43
C GLU A 29 -12.75 -10.06 3.78
N LYS A 30 -12.47 -10.59 4.97
CA LYS A 30 -13.11 -11.82 5.44
C LYS A 30 -14.63 -11.70 5.59
N LYS A 31 -15.13 -10.57 6.07
CA LYS A 31 -16.56 -10.32 6.23
C LYS A 31 -17.28 -10.20 4.88
N LEU A 32 -16.67 -9.56 3.90
CA LEU A 32 -17.27 -9.37 2.59
C LEU A 32 -17.27 -10.63 1.73
N ALA A 33 -16.37 -11.58 2.00
CA ALA A 33 -16.28 -12.88 1.31
C ALA A 33 -16.38 -12.75 -0.23
N LEU A 34 -15.67 -11.79 -0.83
CA LEU A 34 -15.78 -11.44 -2.25
C LEU A 34 -15.27 -12.54 -3.20
N LEU A 35 -14.55 -13.52 -2.67
CA LEU A 35 -13.98 -14.66 -3.42
C LEU A 35 -14.74 -15.97 -3.18
N LYS A 36 -15.91 -15.95 -2.52
CA LYS A 36 -16.67 -17.14 -2.16
C LYS A 36 -17.08 -18.03 -3.35
N ASP A 37 -17.24 -17.42 -4.53
CA ASP A 37 -17.66 -18.10 -5.74
C ASP A 37 -16.50 -18.71 -6.54
N LEU A 38 -15.26 -18.52 -6.10
CA LEU A 38 -14.08 -19.12 -6.73
C LEU A 38 -13.80 -20.52 -6.13
N PRO A 39 -13.27 -21.47 -6.94
CA PRO A 39 -12.82 -22.76 -6.43
C PRO A 39 -11.78 -22.58 -5.33
N GLN A 40 -11.95 -23.31 -4.22
CA GLN A 40 -11.05 -23.20 -3.07
C GLN A 40 -9.59 -23.58 -3.40
N GLU A 41 -9.40 -24.43 -4.40
CA GLU A 41 -8.10 -24.86 -4.90
C GLU A 41 -7.26 -23.69 -5.49
N LEU A 42 -7.93 -22.59 -5.88
CA LEU A 42 -7.30 -21.40 -6.42
C LEU A 42 -7.04 -20.33 -5.36
N LEU A 43 -7.44 -20.57 -4.11
CA LEU A 43 -7.34 -19.61 -3.02
C LEU A 43 -6.25 -20.06 -2.05
N GLU A 44 -5.37 -19.14 -1.68
CA GLU A 44 -4.42 -19.33 -0.60
C GLU A 44 -5.14 -19.34 0.76
N GLU A 45 -4.66 -20.16 1.67
CA GLU A 45 -5.16 -20.16 3.05
C GLU A 45 -4.81 -18.84 3.74
N THR A 46 -5.82 -18.05 4.09
CA THR A 46 -5.68 -16.77 4.78
C THR A 46 -5.47 -16.95 6.27
N GLY A 47 -4.33 -17.48 6.65
CA GLY A 47 -3.91 -17.64 8.05
C GLY A 47 -2.98 -16.52 8.54
N ILE A 48 -2.47 -16.69 9.76
CA ILE A 48 -1.51 -15.75 10.38
C ILE A 48 -0.23 -15.67 9.54
N GLY A 49 0.28 -16.78 9.02
CA GLY A 49 1.47 -16.80 8.17
C GLY A 49 1.29 -16.00 6.89
N PHE A 50 0.14 -16.10 6.23
CA PHE A 50 -0.20 -15.29 5.06
C PHE A 50 -0.21 -13.79 5.41
N PHE A 51 -0.86 -13.43 6.53
CA PHE A 51 -0.92 -12.03 6.98
C PHE A 51 0.48 -11.45 7.24
N ILE A 52 1.34 -12.19 7.96
CA ILE A 52 2.71 -11.76 8.26
C ILE A 52 3.53 -11.58 6.99
N SER A 53 3.49 -12.55 6.07
CA SER A 53 4.22 -12.48 4.80
C SER A 53 3.76 -11.29 3.96
N LYS A 54 2.45 -11.07 3.84
CA LYS A 54 1.86 -9.93 3.15
C LYS A 54 2.29 -8.62 3.79
N PHE A 55 2.26 -8.53 5.13
CA PHE A 55 2.66 -7.33 5.85
C PHE A 55 4.15 -7.00 5.66
N ILE A 56 5.05 -7.99 5.76
CA ILE A 56 6.49 -7.79 5.53
C ILE A 56 6.76 -7.28 4.11
N MET A 57 6.12 -7.88 3.10
CA MET A 57 6.23 -7.43 1.72
C MET A 57 5.75 -5.98 1.56
N GLN A 58 4.62 -5.64 2.16
CA GLN A 58 4.09 -4.28 2.10
C GLN A 58 4.95 -3.29 2.88
N LEU A 59 5.49 -3.67 4.02
CA LEU A 59 6.43 -2.83 4.78
C LEU A 59 7.67 -2.49 3.94
N ALA A 60 8.23 -3.47 3.24
CA ALA A 60 9.37 -3.26 2.37
C ALA A 60 9.04 -2.33 1.19
N PHE A 61 7.96 -2.64 0.44
CA PHE A 61 7.66 -1.94 -0.82
C PHE A 61 6.84 -0.65 -0.67
N LEU A 62 5.97 -0.56 0.35
CA LEU A 62 5.16 0.64 0.57
C LEU A 62 5.76 1.63 1.57
N VAL A 63 6.68 1.19 2.43
CA VAL A 63 7.30 2.06 3.45
C VAL A 63 8.79 2.27 3.19
N ALA A 64 9.58 1.19 3.21
CA ALA A 64 11.04 1.31 3.14
C ALA A 64 11.51 1.88 1.79
N VAL A 65 11.05 1.31 0.68
CA VAL A 65 11.44 1.80 -0.66
C VAL A 65 10.97 3.23 -0.89
N PRO A 66 9.70 3.61 -0.64
CA PRO A 66 9.26 5.00 -0.79
C PRO A 66 9.98 5.98 0.15
N ALA A 67 10.29 5.58 1.39
CA ALA A 67 11.05 6.44 2.31
C ALA A 67 12.44 6.77 1.76
N VAL A 68 13.14 5.79 1.19
CA VAL A 68 14.44 6.01 0.54
C VAL A 68 14.28 6.82 -0.75
N ALA A 69 13.32 6.46 -1.61
CA ALA A 69 13.06 7.15 -2.86
C ALA A 69 12.68 8.62 -2.64
N TYR A 70 11.87 8.91 -1.63
CA TYR A 70 11.46 10.26 -1.29
C TYR A 70 12.67 11.14 -0.94
N SER A 71 13.72 10.58 -0.33
CA SER A 71 14.96 11.32 -0.03
C SER A 71 15.67 11.84 -1.28
N TRP A 72 15.47 11.19 -2.42
CA TRP A 72 16.09 11.57 -3.68
C TRP A 72 15.22 12.52 -4.51
N PHE A 73 13.92 12.36 -4.44
CA PHE A 73 12.97 13.03 -5.33
C PHE A 73 12.18 14.16 -4.69
N TYR A 74 12.25 14.36 -3.37
CA TYR A 74 11.45 15.38 -2.69
C TYR A 74 11.67 16.80 -3.22
N VAL A 75 12.88 17.10 -3.74
CA VAL A 75 13.22 18.41 -4.33
C VAL A 75 12.53 18.62 -5.70
N LEU A 76 12.21 17.52 -6.40
CA LEU A 76 11.59 17.57 -7.73
C LEU A 76 10.06 17.64 -7.69
N VAL A 77 9.46 17.40 -6.53
CA VAL A 77 8.00 17.42 -6.39
C VAL A 77 7.53 18.85 -6.21
N PRO A 78 6.60 19.35 -7.05
CA PRO A 78 6.13 20.74 -7.01
C PRO A 78 5.25 21.09 -5.80
N PHE A 79 5.00 20.14 -4.94
CA PHE A 79 4.21 20.29 -3.73
C PHE A 79 5.07 20.06 -2.50
N TYR A 80 4.72 20.70 -1.39
CA TYR A 80 5.44 20.56 -0.12
C TYR A 80 4.59 19.82 0.92
N GLY A 81 5.27 19.14 1.82
CA GLY A 81 4.66 18.51 2.97
C GLY A 81 3.76 17.32 2.63
N VAL A 82 2.76 17.11 3.45
CA VAL A 82 1.81 15.99 3.31
C VAL A 82 1.14 15.97 1.93
N ARG A 83 0.89 17.14 1.33
CA ARG A 83 0.31 17.24 -0.03
C ARG A 83 1.20 16.59 -1.09
N ALA A 84 2.52 16.69 -0.94
CA ALA A 84 3.46 16.02 -1.84
C ALA A 84 3.35 14.49 -1.72
N GLY A 85 3.30 13.97 -0.50
CA GLY A 85 3.11 12.53 -0.26
C GLY A 85 1.80 12.00 -0.83
N VAL A 86 0.69 12.69 -0.57
CA VAL A 86 -0.63 12.31 -1.11
C VAL A 86 -0.66 12.40 -2.63
N GLY A 87 -0.11 13.47 -3.22
CA GLY A 87 -0.03 13.63 -4.67
C GLY A 87 0.78 12.51 -5.33
N MET A 88 1.93 12.14 -4.76
CA MET A 88 2.75 11.02 -5.22
C MET A 88 2.04 9.69 -5.11
N ALA A 89 1.31 9.45 -4.01
CA ALA A 89 0.51 8.24 -3.84
C ALA A 89 -0.53 8.08 -4.96
N ILE A 90 -1.30 9.13 -5.24
CA ILE A 90 -2.32 9.14 -6.30
C ILE A 90 -1.67 8.95 -7.67
N PHE A 91 -0.56 9.64 -7.94
CA PHE A 91 0.15 9.56 -9.21
C PHE A 91 0.66 8.14 -9.49
N ILE A 92 1.35 7.53 -8.52
CA ILE A 92 1.86 6.16 -8.63
C ILE A 92 0.71 5.15 -8.75
N PHE A 93 -0.39 5.37 -8.03
CA PHE A 93 -1.58 4.54 -8.12
C PHE A 93 -2.16 4.54 -9.54
N ILE A 94 -2.37 5.73 -10.12
CA ILE A 94 -2.97 5.86 -11.46
C ILE A 94 -2.05 5.30 -12.53
N LEU A 95 -0.74 5.57 -12.48
CA LEU A 95 0.19 5.13 -13.53
C LEU A 95 0.66 3.69 -13.39
N GLY A 96 0.68 3.15 -12.17
CA GLY A 96 1.18 1.81 -11.89
C GLY A 96 0.07 0.80 -11.64
N LEU A 97 -0.68 0.99 -10.56
CA LEU A 97 -1.61 -0.03 -10.09
C LEU A 97 -2.85 -0.17 -10.98
N VAL A 98 -3.39 0.94 -11.48
CA VAL A 98 -4.60 0.90 -12.34
C VAL A 98 -4.33 0.12 -13.63
N PRO A 99 -3.30 0.44 -14.46
CA PRO A 99 -3.02 -0.32 -15.68
C PRO A 99 -2.69 -1.79 -15.39
N PHE A 100 -1.95 -2.06 -14.32
CA PHE A 100 -1.63 -3.43 -13.91
C PHE A 100 -2.90 -4.22 -13.58
N SER A 101 -3.81 -3.64 -12.78
CA SER A 101 -5.06 -4.28 -12.39
C SER A 101 -5.97 -4.56 -13.58
N VAL A 102 -6.05 -3.61 -14.52
CA VAL A 102 -6.79 -3.80 -15.79
C VAL A 102 -6.17 -4.95 -16.59
N SER A 103 -4.85 -5.00 -16.72
CA SER A 103 -4.15 -6.08 -17.43
C SER A 103 -4.42 -7.46 -16.80
N VAL A 104 -4.46 -7.54 -15.47
CA VAL A 104 -4.77 -8.78 -14.75
C VAL A 104 -6.22 -9.21 -15.03
N LEU A 105 -7.18 -8.28 -14.94
CA LEU A 105 -8.59 -8.55 -15.21
C LEU A 105 -8.84 -9.04 -16.64
N MET A 106 -8.07 -8.56 -17.62
CA MET A 106 -8.16 -9.01 -19.01
C MET A 106 -7.67 -10.44 -19.20
N ARG A 107 -6.82 -10.95 -18.31
CA ARG A 107 -6.22 -12.30 -18.41
C ARG A 107 -6.86 -13.32 -17.49
N ILE A 108 -7.31 -12.89 -16.32
CA ILE A 108 -7.83 -13.77 -15.27
C ILE A 108 -9.25 -13.35 -14.92
N LYS A 109 -10.19 -14.31 -14.90
CA LYS A 109 -11.59 -14.06 -14.53
C LYS A 109 -11.72 -13.89 -13.01
N LEU A 110 -11.29 -12.76 -12.50
CA LEU A 110 -11.52 -12.38 -11.09
C LEU A 110 -12.83 -11.58 -10.95
N PRO A 111 -13.52 -11.71 -9.81
CA PRO A 111 -14.68 -10.85 -9.53
C PRO A 111 -14.27 -9.38 -9.52
N LEU A 112 -14.93 -8.55 -10.32
CA LEU A 112 -14.62 -7.13 -10.41
C LEU A 112 -14.72 -6.44 -9.05
N ALA A 113 -15.71 -6.82 -8.23
CA ALA A 113 -15.89 -6.30 -6.88
C ALA A 113 -14.65 -6.55 -5.99
N PHE A 114 -14.03 -7.73 -6.08
CA PHE A 114 -12.81 -8.03 -5.34
C PHE A 114 -11.64 -7.15 -5.79
N VAL A 115 -11.45 -6.99 -7.09
CA VAL A 115 -10.35 -6.16 -7.64
C VAL A 115 -10.54 -4.70 -7.24
N LEU A 116 -11.74 -4.15 -7.36
CA LEU A 116 -12.03 -2.78 -6.93
C LEU A 116 -11.83 -2.58 -5.42
N PHE A 117 -12.22 -3.56 -4.61
CA PHE A 117 -11.98 -3.54 -3.17
C PHE A 117 -10.49 -3.50 -2.85
N GLN A 118 -9.68 -4.36 -3.48
CA GLN A 118 -8.22 -4.38 -3.29
C GLN A 118 -7.56 -3.08 -3.78
N MET A 119 -7.99 -2.54 -4.92
CA MET A 119 -7.50 -1.26 -5.43
C MET A 119 -7.81 -0.11 -4.47
N ALA A 120 -9.03 -0.03 -3.96
CA ALA A 120 -9.43 0.99 -2.98
C ALA A 120 -8.57 0.90 -1.71
N GLY A 121 -8.40 -0.30 -1.16
CA GLY A 121 -7.54 -0.54 0.00
C GLY A 121 -6.10 -0.12 -0.26
N HIS A 122 -5.58 -0.44 -1.44
CA HIS A 122 -4.21 -0.07 -1.81
C HIS A 122 -4.02 1.44 -1.94
N LEU A 123 -4.97 2.14 -2.55
CA LEU A 123 -4.95 3.60 -2.65
C LEU A 123 -4.95 4.26 -1.26
N ILE A 124 -5.83 3.81 -0.37
CA ILE A 124 -5.91 4.36 1.00
C ILE A 124 -4.60 4.12 1.76
N LYS A 125 -4.03 2.92 1.66
CA LYS A 125 -2.72 2.60 2.26
C LYS A 125 -1.61 3.51 1.74
N MET A 126 -1.53 3.69 0.44
CA MET A 126 -0.52 4.56 -0.18
C MET A 126 -0.66 6.01 0.29
N ILE A 127 -1.88 6.54 0.31
CA ILE A 127 -2.14 7.91 0.80
C ILE A 127 -1.71 8.04 2.27
N LEU A 128 -2.08 7.08 3.11
CA LEU A 128 -1.73 7.08 4.53
C LEU A 128 -0.21 7.04 4.74
N VAL A 129 0.45 6.05 4.15
CA VAL A 129 1.89 5.82 4.33
C VAL A 129 2.72 6.96 3.75
N TYR A 130 2.43 7.39 2.53
CA TYR A 130 3.17 8.47 1.88
C TYR A 130 2.92 9.83 2.54
N GLY A 131 1.71 10.06 3.04
CA GLY A 131 1.40 11.24 3.85
C GLY A 131 2.24 11.29 5.13
N ILE A 132 2.39 10.17 5.84
CA ILE A 132 3.22 10.07 7.05
C ILE A 132 4.71 10.27 6.70
N ILE A 133 5.22 9.60 5.66
CA ILE A 133 6.61 9.76 5.22
C ILE A 133 6.90 11.23 4.90
N ALA A 134 6.05 11.86 4.08
CA ALA A 134 6.21 13.25 3.71
C ALA A 134 6.14 14.20 4.92
N TYR A 135 5.31 13.90 5.90
CA TYR A 135 5.24 14.67 7.16
C TYR A 135 6.53 14.56 7.97
N LEU A 136 7.09 13.35 8.09
CA LEU A 136 8.34 13.14 8.82
C LEU A 136 9.56 13.80 8.17
N TYR A 137 9.52 14.02 6.86
CA TYR A 137 10.57 14.75 6.14
C TYR A 137 10.52 16.26 6.37
N ILE A 138 9.45 16.82 6.94
CA ILE A 138 9.32 18.24 7.26
C ILE A 138 9.83 18.54 8.68
N LEU A 139 9.73 17.56 9.58
CA LEU A 139 10.20 17.67 10.96
C LEU A 139 11.73 17.64 11.04
#